data_9d61037333f7449ec66f85f37b41c5f3
#
_entry.id   9d61037333f7449ec66f85f37b41c5f3
#
_cell.length_a   1.000
_cell.length_b   1.000
_cell.length_c   1.000
_cell.angle_alpha   90.00
_cell.angle_beta   90.00
_cell.angle_gamma   90.00
#
_symmetry.space_group_name_H-M   'P 1'
#
loop_
_entity.id
_entity.type
_entity.pdbx_description
1 polymer ?
#
loop_
_entity_poly.entity_id
_entity_poly.type
_entity_poly.pdbx_seq_one_letter_code
_entity_poly.pdbx_strand_id
1 'polypeptide(L)'
;MAESDVGAVDVGDRTVSSGKVSLAALTALGIGSMIGGGIFGLPQQMARAAAPGPLIIGWLITGVGMLMLAFVYQRLAVSRPEINAGVYGYARAGFGDLVGFSSAWGYWLSAWIGNVGYLVLLMASLGVFLPGFGDGNTALAIGVASVVMWMYHVLILRGIREAAIINFIVTVGKILPLIVFIIIGLFAFKLDIFAHEFWGSGAGVGIGDVLSQVKGMMLVTVWVFIGVEGASVFSERARTRADVGRATILGFLSVLPLLLAVNVLSYGIVPRSELAKFGDPSLAGVLEAAVGPWRAKFIALGLIVSLVGALLSWFLMLAEIVRVPAQEGLMPSFLGRGNAKAVPVNALWLTMGLVRLFLIWTYFNASTYTRLISLASALILLPYLLSALFQVLVSLKGGTKVKAFDLVVGVLGSAYGLWLLYAAGLVYLLYTAIFYVLGLPFYIWARREQKVKVFSTAEWGLVALFSAKSVYAVYGLATGALSYDRCSQPSS
;
A
#
# COMPACT_ATOMS: atom_id res chain seq x y z
N MET A 1 -16.09 -45.74 -58.38
CA MET A 1 -14.71 -46.20 -58.25
C MET A 1 -13.80 -44.95 -58.06
N ALA A 2 -12.93 -45.00 -57.12
CA ALA A 2 -11.95 -44.03 -56.74
C ALA A 2 -12.46 -42.90 -55.82
N GLU A 3 -12.52 -43.18 -54.52
CA GLU A 3 -12.36 -42.25 -53.40
C GLU A 3 -10.99 -41.64 -53.47
N SER A 4 -10.93 -40.30 -53.41
CA SER A 4 -9.69 -39.55 -53.18
C SER A 4 -9.74 -38.99 -51.76
N ASP A 5 -8.95 -39.63 -50.97
CA ASP A 5 -8.56 -39.26 -49.58
C ASP A 5 -7.90 -37.87 -49.60
N VAL A 6 -8.54 -36.85 -49.06
CA VAL A 6 -7.95 -35.55 -48.83
C VAL A 6 -7.69 -35.41 -47.33
N GLY A 7 -6.40 -35.55 -47.00
CA GLY A 7 -5.90 -35.48 -45.66
C GLY A 7 -6.36 -34.24 -44.88
N ALA A 8 -6.96 -34.47 -43.72
CA ALA A 8 -7.28 -33.47 -42.74
C ALA A 8 -5.96 -32.90 -42.16
N VAL A 9 -5.63 -31.70 -42.52
CA VAL A 9 -4.59 -30.91 -41.79
C VAL A 9 -5.16 -30.55 -40.44
N ASP A 10 -4.65 -31.19 -39.41
CA ASP A 10 -4.87 -30.86 -38.01
C ASP A 10 -4.26 -29.45 -37.73
N VAL A 11 -5.06 -28.42 -37.92
CA VAL A 11 -4.72 -27.06 -37.47
C VAL A 11 -4.99 -27.03 -35.97
N GLY A 12 -3.95 -27.37 -35.22
CA GLY A 12 -3.94 -27.34 -33.76
C GLY A 12 -4.67 -26.11 -33.23
N ASP A 13 -5.66 -26.37 -32.43
CA ASP A 13 -6.52 -25.45 -31.68
C ASP A 13 -5.69 -24.56 -30.76
N ARG A 14 -5.06 -23.53 -31.31
CA ARG A 14 -4.56 -22.39 -30.55
C ARG A 14 -5.72 -21.44 -30.29
N THR A 15 -6.68 -21.87 -29.49
CA THR A 15 -7.57 -20.95 -28.82
C THR A 15 -6.72 -20.07 -27.91
N VAL A 16 -6.31 -18.94 -28.45
CA VAL A 16 -5.80 -17.82 -27.65
C VAL A 16 -6.93 -17.46 -26.69
N SER A 17 -6.86 -17.96 -25.45
CA SER A 17 -7.78 -17.58 -24.38
C SER A 17 -7.57 -16.11 -24.09
N SER A 18 -8.27 -15.26 -24.84
CA SER A 18 -8.22 -13.82 -24.72
C SER A 18 -8.71 -13.42 -23.33
N GLY A 19 -7.80 -12.99 -22.47
CA GLY A 19 -8.14 -12.22 -21.26
C GLY A 19 -7.64 -12.72 -19.92
N LYS A 20 -7.13 -13.97 -19.78
CA LYS A 20 -6.68 -14.47 -18.47
C LYS A 20 -5.20 -14.18 -18.19
N VAL A 21 -4.92 -13.65 -17.01
CA VAL A 21 -3.59 -13.24 -16.56
C VAL A 21 -2.79 -14.45 -16.04
N SER A 22 -1.55 -14.61 -16.52
CA SER A 22 -0.65 -15.72 -16.11
C SER A 22 -0.07 -15.50 -14.71
N LEU A 23 0.45 -16.57 -14.08
CA LEU A 23 1.19 -16.49 -12.80
C LEU A 23 2.32 -15.45 -12.84
N ALA A 24 3.14 -15.46 -13.88
CA ALA A 24 4.24 -14.49 -14.04
C ALA A 24 3.74 -13.04 -14.10
N ALA A 25 2.65 -12.79 -14.83
CA ALA A 25 2.07 -11.46 -14.92
C ALA A 25 1.41 -11.02 -13.60
N LEU A 26 0.75 -11.93 -12.87
CA LEU A 26 0.21 -11.65 -11.52
C LEU A 26 1.33 -11.36 -10.52
N THR A 27 2.44 -12.12 -10.57
CA THR A 27 3.61 -11.89 -9.72
C THR A 27 4.25 -10.53 -10.03
N ALA A 28 4.40 -10.19 -11.31
CA ALA A 28 4.93 -8.90 -11.74
C ALA A 28 3.99 -7.74 -11.32
N LEU A 29 2.67 -7.93 -11.34
CA LEU A 29 1.71 -6.96 -10.81
C LEU A 29 1.87 -6.78 -9.30
N GLY A 30 2.01 -7.88 -8.55
CA GLY A 30 2.25 -7.84 -7.10
C GLY A 30 3.57 -7.15 -6.74
N ILE A 31 4.67 -7.52 -7.39
CA ILE A 31 5.96 -6.83 -7.23
C ILE A 31 5.81 -5.35 -7.61
N GLY A 32 5.14 -5.10 -8.73
CA GLY A 32 4.90 -3.76 -9.26
C GLY A 32 4.09 -2.86 -8.34
N SER A 33 3.11 -3.38 -7.62
CA SER A 33 2.31 -2.63 -6.65
C SER A 33 3.07 -2.35 -5.35
N MET A 34 3.87 -3.29 -4.85
CA MET A 34 4.70 -3.10 -3.65
C MET A 34 5.92 -2.22 -3.90
N ILE A 35 6.68 -2.44 -4.98
CA ILE A 35 7.81 -1.56 -5.36
C ILE A 35 7.25 -0.31 -6.02
N GLY A 36 6.81 0.63 -5.20
CA GLY A 36 6.45 1.98 -5.62
C GLY A 36 7.57 2.99 -5.29
N GLY A 37 7.17 4.19 -4.86
CA GLY A 37 8.10 5.21 -4.38
C GLY A 37 8.67 4.94 -2.98
N GLY A 38 7.99 4.11 -2.18
CA GLY A 38 8.30 3.91 -0.76
C GLY A 38 9.74 3.49 -0.49
N ILE A 39 10.29 2.57 -1.27
CA ILE A 39 11.66 2.04 -1.10
C ILE A 39 12.74 3.14 -1.21
N PHE A 40 12.51 4.18 -2.01
CA PHE A 40 13.48 5.24 -2.27
C PHE A 40 13.57 6.29 -1.13
N GLY A 41 12.48 6.46 -0.36
CA GLY A 41 12.45 7.29 0.86
C GLY A 41 12.72 6.52 2.15
N LEU A 42 12.78 5.18 2.05
CA LEU A 42 12.81 4.28 3.21
C LEU A 42 14.02 4.49 4.14
N PRO A 43 15.27 4.70 3.66
CA PRO A 43 16.44 4.84 4.54
C PRO A 43 16.28 5.96 5.57
N GLN A 44 15.87 7.16 5.17
CA GLN A 44 15.66 8.29 6.06
C GLN A 44 14.54 8.03 7.08
N GLN A 45 13.41 7.51 6.58
CA GLN A 45 12.22 7.25 7.40
C GLN A 45 12.54 6.23 8.51
N MET A 46 13.31 5.19 8.17
CA MET A 46 13.78 4.21 9.15
C MET A 46 14.80 4.81 10.12
N ALA A 47 15.75 5.61 9.62
CA ALA A 47 16.78 6.25 10.48
C ALA A 47 16.17 7.22 11.50
N ARG A 48 15.08 7.90 11.15
CA ARG A 48 14.32 8.72 12.10
C ARG A 48 13.65 7.90 13.19
N ALA A 49 13.20 6.68 12.86
CA ALA A 49 12.45 5.84 13.78
C ALA A 49 13.33 4.92 14.62
N ALA A 50 14.38 4.34 14.07
CA ALA A 50 15.09 3.23 14.68
C ALA A 50 16.60 3.26 14.44
N ALA A 51 17.36 2.78 15.42
CA ALA A 51 18.78 2.42 15.32
C ALA A 51 18.95 1.05 14.63
N PRO A 52 20.17 0.67 14.23
CA PRO A 52 20.40 -0.58 13.50
C PRO A 52 19.83 -1.85 14.15
N GLY A 53 20.00 -2.02 15.46
CA GLY A 53 19.48 -3.18 16.19
C GLY A 53 17.94 -3.25 16.19
N PRO A 54 17.23 -2.22 16.67
CA PRO A 54 15.78 -2.11 16.58
C PRO A 54 15.25 -2.20 15.13
N LEU A 55 15.99 -1.68 14.15
CA LEU A 55 15.67 -1.82 12.72
C LEU A 55 15.57 -3.31 12.33
N ILE A 56 16.58 -4.12 12.67
CA ILE A 56 16.58 -5.56 12.36
C ILE A 56 15.39 -6.25 13.03
N ILE A 57 15.13 -5.96 14.31
CA ILE A 57 13.98 -6.53 15.04
C ILE A 57 12.67 -6.16 14.35
N GLY A 58 12.50 -4.89 14.00
CA GLY A 58 11.30 -4.40 13.32
C GLY A 58 11.09 -5.06 11.96
N TRP A 59 12.15 -5.28 11.19
CA TRP A 59 12.08 -6.01 9.92
C TRP A 59 11.78 -7.49 10.09
N LEU A 60 12.27 -8.14 11.14
CA LEU A 60 11.90 -9.53 11.45
C LEU A 60 10.41 -9.63 11.79
N ILE A 61 9.90 -8.74 12.64
CA ILE A 61 8.48 -8.70 13.00
C ILE A 61 7.63 -8.44 11.73
N THR A 62 8.01 -7.46 10.92
CA THR A 62 7.31 -7.13 9.68
C THR A 62 7.39 -8.28 8.67
N GLY A 63 8.58 -8.86 8.47
CA GLY A 63 8.80 -9.95 7.53
C GLY A 63 7.92 -11.16 7.85
N VAL A 64 7.90 -11.59 9.13
CA VAL A 64 7.04 -12.69 9.58
C VAL A 64 5.56 -12.30 9.49
N GLY A 65 5.18 -11.11 9.99
CA GLY A 65 3.80 -10.67 10.02
C GLY A 65 3.19 -10.50 8.64
N MET A 66 3.89 -9.85 7.73
CA MET A 66 3.45 -9.68 6.33
C MET A 66 3.45 -11.01 5.55
N LEU A 67 4.39 -11.93 5.85
CA LEU A 67 4.35 -13.28 5.29
C LEU A 67 3.09 -14.02 5.74
N MET A 68 2.69 -13.90 7.00
CA MET A 68 1.43 -14.49 7.48
C MET A 68 0.23 -13.87 6.77
N LEU A 69 0.19 -12.56 6.57
CA LEU A 69 -0.86 -11.91 5.77
C LEU A 69 -0.86 -12.37 4.31
N ALA A 70 0.30 -12.51 3.69
CA ALA A 70 0.41 -13.06 2.34
C ALA A 70 -0.15 -14.50 2.26
N PHE A 71 0.13 -15.33 3.26
CA PHE A 71 -0.48 -16.66 3.37
C PHE A 71 -1.98 -16.60 3.64
N VAL A 72 -2.48 -15.64 4.43
CA VAL A 72 -3.94 -15.41 4.61
C VAL A 72 -4.59 -15.20 3.25
N TYR A 73 -4.09 -14.28 2.43
CA TYR A 73 -4.64 -14.03 1.09
C TYR A 73 -4.53 -15.24 0.18
N GLN A 74 -3.40 -15.97 0.21
CA GLN A 74 -3.25 -17.21 -0.53
C GLN A 74 -4.29 -18.24 -0.15
N ARG A 75 -4.49 -18.47 1.16
CA ARG A 75 -5.42 -19.47 1.67
C ARG A 75 -6.86 -19.11 1.38
N LEU A 76 -7.24 -17.86 1.60
CA LEU A 76 -8.58 -17.37 1.30
C LEU A 76 -8.89 -17.43 -0.20
N ALA A 77 -7.97 -17.07 -1.08
CA ALA A 77 -8.16 -17.17 -2.52
C ALA A 77 -8.46 -18.61 -2.99
N VAL A 78 -7.87 -19.61 -2.33
CA VAL A 78 -8.06 -21.04 -2.67
C VAL A 78 -9.27 -21.65 -1.96
N SER A 79 -9.49 -21.32 -0.67
CA SER A 79 -10.54 -21.93 0.16
C SER A 79 -11.91 -21.26 -0.02
N ARG A 80 -11.94 -20.01 -0.50
CA ARG A 80 -13.15 -19.21 -0.73
C ARG A 80 -13.17 -18.62 -2.14
N PRO A 81 -13.14 -19.47 -3.18
CA PRO A 81 -13.05 -19.03 -4.57
C PRO A 81 -14.28 -18.22 -5.04
N GLU A 82 -15.41 -18.34 -4.33
CA GLU A 82 -16.63 -17.58 -4.57
C GLU A 82 -16.51 -16.10 -4.19
N ILE A 83 -15.53 -15.74 -3.35
CA ILE A 83 -15.31 -14.34 -2.93
C ILE A 83 -14.34 -13.68 -3.91
N ASN A 84 -14.86 -12.81 -4.77
CA ASN A 84 -14.09 -12.20 -5.86
C ASN A 84 -13.41 -10.89 -5.52
N ALA A 85 -13.81 -10.26 -4.44
CA ALA A 85 -13.47 -8.88 -4.17
C ALA A 85 -12.29 -8.68 -3.20
N GLY A 86 -11.51 -9.72 -2.94
CA GLY A 86 -10.30 -9.64 -2.11
C GLY A 86 -10.59 -9.13 -0.70
N VAL A 87 -9.85 -8.11 -0.28
CA VAL A 87 -9.80 -7.59 1.10
C VAL A 87 -11.17 -7.24 1.68
N TYR A 88 -12.05 -6.55 0.94
CA TYR A 88 -13.34 -6.16 1.48
C TYR A 88 -14.37 -7.31 1.42
N GLY A 89 -14.27 -8.18 0.42
CA GLY A 89 -15.14 -9.35 0.30
C GLY A 89 -14.97 -10.30 1.48
N TYR A 90 -13.75 -10.50 1.94
CA TYR A 90 -13.45 -11.30 3.14
C TYR A 90 -14.04 -10.66 4.40
N ALA A 91 -13.90 -9.35 4.56
CA ALA A 91 -14.48 -8.62 5.69
C ALA A 91 -16.02 -8.72 5.69
N ARG A 92 -16.66 -8.56 4.53
CA ARG A 92 -18.11 -8.68 4.36
C ARG A 92 -18.61 -10.08 4.71
N ALA A 93 -17.95 -11.11 4.16
CA ALA A 93 -18.33 -12.51 4.37
C ALA A 93 -18.18 -12.95 5.84
N GLY A 94 -17.23 -12.36 6.57
CA GLY A 94 -16.98 -12.67 7.97
C GLY A 94 -17.86 -11.91 8.97
N PHE A 95 -18.12 -10.63 8.68
CA PHE A 95 -18.57 -9.67 9.70
C PHE A 95 -19.77 -8.81 9.27
N GLY A 96 -20.30 -9.02 8.07
CA GLY A 96 -21.49 -8.31 7.58
C GLY A 96 -21.20 -7.05 6.77
N ASP A 97 -22.29 -6.40 6.33
CA ASP A 97 -22.24 -5.36 5.29
C ASP A 97 -21.52 -4.08 5.74
N LEU A 98 -21.75 -3.58 6.97
CA LEU A 98 -21.08 -2.37 7.48
C LEU A 98 -19.57 -2.59 7.62
N VAL A 99 -19.14 -3.76 8.09
CA VAL A 99 -17.73 -4.08 8.24
C VAL A 99 -17.07 -4.27 6.86
N GLY A 100 -17.78 -4.91 5.92
CA GLY A 100 -17.35 -4.99 4.52
C GLY A 100 -17.22 -3.62 3.87
N PHE A 101 -18.21 -2.74 4.05
CA PHE A 101 -18.13 -1.36 3.60
C PHE A 101 -16.93 -0.63 4.22
N SER A 102 -16.74 -0.74 5.54
CA SER A 102 -15.63 -0.11 6.25
C SER A 102 -14.29 -0.58 5.69
N SER A 103 -14.14 -1.88 5.40
CA SER A 103 -12.94 -2.42 4.78
C SER A 103 -12.70 -1.84 3.37
N ALA A 104 -13.71 -1.77 2.52
CA ALA A 104 -13.62 -1.16 1.19
C ALA A 104 -13.27 0.33 1.27
N TRP A 105 -13.94 1.04 2.18
CA TRP A 105 -13.75 2.47 2.40
C TRP A 105 -12.34 2.79 2.87
N GLY A 106 -11.84 2.08 3.91
CA GLY A 106 -10.49 2.27 4.43
C GLY A 106 -9.41 1.93 3.39
N TYR A 107 -9.61 0.88 2.59
CA TYR A 107 -8.70 0.53 1.51
C TYR A 107 -8.66 1.61 0.43
N TRP A 108 -9.81 2.12 0.00
CA TRP A 108 -9.90 3.20 -0.96
C TRP A 108 -9.27 4.49 -0.46
N LEU A 109 -9.54 4.88 0.80
CA LEU A 109 -8.90 6.02 1.44
C LEU A 109 -7.38 5.89 1.48
N SER A 110 -6.87 4.74 1.93
CA SER A 110 -5.44 4.43 1.95
C SER A 110 -4.81 4.60 0.57
N ALA A 111 -5.44 4.05 -0.45
CA ALA A 111 -4.91 4.03 -1.80
C ALA A 111 -4.88 5.44 -2.45
N TRP A 112 -5.94 6.27 -2.34
CA TRP A 112 -5.90 7.59 -2.95
C TRP A 112 -5.04 8.60 -2.16
N ILE A 113 -5.00 8.52 -0.81
CA ILE A 113 -4.07 9.34 0.00
C ILE A 113 -2.62 8.95 -0.31
N GLY A 114 -2.35 7.66 -0.48
CA GLY A 114 -1.06 7.16 -0.93
C GLY A 114 -0.65 7.71 -2.30
N ASN A 115 -1.59 7.84 -3.24
CA ASN A 115 -1.31 8.47 -4.54
C ASN A 115 -1.01 9.97 -4.43
N VAL A 116 -1.62 10.69 -3.49
CA VAL A 116 -1.19 12.07 -3.17
C VAL A 116 0.27 12.07 -2.72
N GLY A 117 0.64 11.14 -1.82
CA GLY A 117 2.03 10.94 -1.39
C GLY A 117 2.97 10.67 -2.57
N TYR A 118 2.59 9.78 -3.48
CA TYR A 118 3.39 9.51 -4.69
C TYR A 118 3.52 10.73 -5.61
N LEU A 119 2.49 11.55 -5.77
CA LEU A 119 2.57 12.79 -6.52
C LEU A 119 3.52 13.79 -5.86
N VAL A 120 3.47 13.95 -4.53
CA VAL A 120 4.39 14.80 -3.77
C VAL A 120 5.83 14.29 -3.93
N LEU A 121 6.06 12.98 -3.79
CA LEU A 121 7.38 12.38 -3.94
C LEU A 121 7.91 12.50 -5.38
N LEU A 122 7.05 12.39 -6.39
CA LEU A 122 7.40 12.63 -7.79
C LEU A 122 7.89 14.06 -8.00
N MET A 123 7.19 15.03 -7.43
CA MET A 123 7.60 16.44 -7.51
C MET A 123 8.89 16.71 -6.73
N ALA A 124 9.07 16.13 -5.54
CA ALA A 124 10.33 16.22 -4.79
C ALA A 124 11.50 15.61 -5.58
N SER A 125 11.27 14.50 -6.30
CA SER A 125 12.28 13.89 -7.15
C SER A 125 12.68 14.77 -8.33
N LEU A 126 11.74 15.54 -8.90
CA LEU A 126 12.02 16.58 -9.89
C LEU A 126 12.80 17.75 -9.28
N GLY A 127 12.64 18.01 -7.98
CA GLY A 127 13.39 18.99 -7.22
C GLY A 127 14.92 18.77 -7.24
N VAL A 128 15.37 17.51 -7.38
CA VAL A 128 16.80 17.17 -7.57
C VAL A 128 17.38 17.78 -8.84
N PHE A 129 16.56 17.99 -9.87
CA PHE A 129 16.96 18.58 -11.16
C PHE A 129 16.60 20.07 -11.25
N LEU A 130 15.48 20.45 -10.65
CA LEU A 130 14.85 21.77 -10.75
C LEU A 130 14.48 22.29 -9.36
N PRO A 131 15.29 23.15 -8.71
CA PRO A 131 15.09 23.57 -7.32
C PRO A 131 13.71 24.19 -7.01
N GLY A 132 13.01 24.72 -7.99
CA GLY A 132 11.66 25.30 -7.82
C GLY A 132 10.60 24.32 -7.34
N PHE A 133 10.83 23.01 -7.42
CA PHE A 133 9.90 21.98 -6.92
C PHE A 133 10.05 21.73 -5.41
N GLY A 134 11.19 22.12 -4.79
CA GLY A 134 11.44 21.90 -3.37
C GLY A 134 11.18 20.45 -2.93
N ASP A 135 10.55 20.29 -1.78
CA ASP A 135 10.14 18.97 -1.24
C ASP A 135 8.82 18.43 -1.86
N GLY A 136 8.44 18.93 -3.03
CA GLY A 136 7.26 18.48 -3.75
C GLY A 136 5.94 19.14 -3.33
N ASN A 137 5.98 20.16 -2.50
CA ASN A 137 4.83 20.88 -1.96
C ASN A 137 4.79 22.39 -2.29
N THR A 138 5.66 22.87 -3.18
CA THR A 138 5.62 24.25 -3.68
C THR A 138 4.42 24.48 -4.60
N ALA A 139 4.03 25.73 -4.84
CA ALA A 139 2.95 26.07 -5.78
C ALA A 139 3.21 25.50 -7.19
N LEU A 140 4.47 25.56 -7.66
CA LEU A 140 4.88 24.96 -8.93
C LEU A 140 4.70 23.44 -8.90
N ALA A 141 5.17 22.77 -7.84
CA ALA A 141 5.04 21.33 -7.65
C ALA A 141 3.58 20.88 -7.68
N ILE A 142 2.70 21.55 -6.92
CA ILE A 142 1.26 21.24 -6.88
C ILE A 142 0.59 21.48 -8.24
N GLY A 143 0.99 22.54 -8.95
CA GLY A 143 0.54 22.82 -10.32
C GLY A 143 0.88 21.69 -11.28
N VAL A 144 2.15 21.28 -11.34
CA VAL A 144 2.63 20.21 -12.22
C VAL A 144 2.04 18.83 -11.79
N ALA A 145 2.00 18.52 -10.49
CA ALA A 145 1.35 17.31 -9.98
C ALA A 145 -0.10 17.21 -10.43
N SER A 146 -0.83 18.34 -10.44
CA SER A 146 -2.21 18.39 -10.91
C SER A 146 -2.33 18.11 -12.40
N VAL A 147 -1.44 18.65 -13.21
CA VAL A 147 -1.41 18.34 -14.66
C VAL A 147 -1.16 16.85 -14.87
N VAL A 148 -0.17 16.28 -14.20
CA VAL A 148 0.14 14.85 -14.26
C VAL A 148 -1.07 14.00 -13.86
N MET A 149 -1.72 14.33 -12.76
CA MET A 149 -2.91 13.64 -12.28
C MET A 149 -4.06 13.68 -13.33
N TRP A 150 -4.34 14.86 -13.92
CA TRP A 150 -5.38 14.98 -14.94
C TRP A 150 -5.01 14.29 -16.25
N MET A 151 -3.73 14.22 -16.61
CA MET A 151 -3.27 13.39 -17.73
C MET A 151 -3.61 11.92 -17.51
N TYR A 152 -3.35 11.37 -16.31
CA TYR A 152 -3.77 9.99 -15.97
C TYR A 152 -5.28 9.82 -16.00
N HIS A 153 -6.04 10.79 -15.50
CA HIS A 153 -7.50 10.75 -15.56
C HIS A 153 -8.01 10.57 -17.00
N VAL A 154 -7.55 11.43 -17.91
CA VAL A 154 -7.93 11.36 -19.33
C VAL A 154 -7.47 10.05 -19.97
N LEU A 155 -6.25 9.60 -19.65
CA LEU A 155 -5.69 8.36 -20.17
C LEU A 155 -6.54 7.14 -19.75
N ILE A 156 -6.92 7.08 -18.48
CA ILE A 156 -7.76 5.99 -17.95
C ILE A 156 -9.16 6.03 -18.58
N LEU A 157 -9.78 7.20 -18.71
CA LEU A 157 -11.10 7.34 -19.37
C LEU A 157 -11.10 6.85 -20.82
N ARG A 158 -9.97 7.01 -21.53
CA ARG A 158 -9.80 6.50 -22.89
C ARG A 158 -9.66 4.98 -22.99
N GLY A 159 -9.43 4.30 -21.85
CA GLY A 159 -9.21 2.86 -21.77
C GLY A 159 -7.82 2.47 -22.26
N ILE A 160 -7.02 1.83 -21.39
CA ILE A 160 -5.64 1.47 -21.72
C ILE A 160 -5.57 -0.02 -22.04
N ARG A 161 -5.53 -0.38 -23.33
CA ARG A 161 -5.13 -1.73 -23.76
C ARG A 161 -3.62 -1.95 -23.65
N GLU A 162 -2.85 -0.87 -23.64
CA GLU A 162 -1.38 -0.88 -23.72
C GLU A 162 -0.71 -0.89 -22.32
N ALA A 163 -1.48 -0.90 -21.24
CA ALA A 163 -0.99 -0.87 -19.87
C ALA A 163 0.01 -1.98 -19.52
N ALA A 164 -0.06 -3.13 -20.16
CA ALA A 164 0.83 -4.26 -19.89
C ALA A 164 2.28 -4.00 -20.33
N ILE A 165 2.48 -3.39 -21.51
CA ILE A 165 3.82 -3.06 -22.04
C ILE A 165 4.43 -1.93 -21.20
N ILE A 166 3.64 -0.88 -20.91
CA ILE A 166 4.06 0.23 -20.06
C ILE A 166 4.45 -0.29 -18.68
N ASN A 167 3.63 -1.16 -18.08
CA ASN A 167 3.90 -1.74 -16.78
C ASN A 167 5.20 -2.59 -16.76
N PHE A 168 5.50 -3.33 -17.82
CA PHE A 168 6.74 -4.08 -17.95
C PHE A 168 7.96 -3.15 -18.00
N ILE A 169 7.95 -2.14 -18.87
CA ILE A 169 9.05 -1.15 -19.02
C ILE A 169 9.28 -0.44 -17.69
N VAL A 170 8.21 -0.01 -17.03
CA VAL A 170 8.28 0.65 -15.73
C VAL A 170 8.80 -0.29 -14.65
N THR A 171 8.40 -1.57 -14.65
CA THR A 171 8.87 -2.54 -13.67
C THR A 171 10.37 -2.80 -13.82
N VAL A 172 10.88 -2.90 -15.04
CA VAL A 172 12.33 -2.98 -15.29
C VAL A 172 13.01 -1.67 -14.87
N GLY A 173 12.45 -0.54 -15.25
CA GLY A 173 12.99 0.79 -14.94
C GLY A 173 13.13 1.09 -13.45
N LYS A 174 12.24 0.54 -12.60
CA LYS A 174 12.30 0.76 -11.15
C LYS A 174 13.20 -0.24 -10.41
N ILE A 175 13.37 -1.46 -10.93
CA ILE A 175 14.23 -2.48 -10.30
C ILE A 175 15.71 -2.19 -10.60
N LEU A 176 16.05 -1.73 -11.79
CA LEU A 176 17.42 -1.47 -12.20
C LEU A 176 18.19 -0.52 -11.25
N PRO A 177 17.67 0.67 -10.88
CA PRO A 177 18.34 1.53 -9.91
C PRO A 177 18.56 0.91 -8.54
N LEU A 178 17.63 0.04 -8.10
CA LEU A 178 17.74 -0.65 -6.82
C LEU A 178 18.84 -1.72 -6.85
N ILE A 179 18.95 -2.48 -7.93
CA ILE A 179 20.04 -3.45 -8.12
C ILE A 179 21.40 -2.74 -8.16
N VAL A 180 21.50 -1.63 -8.90
CA VAL A 180 22.72 -0.82 -8.96
C VAL A 180 23.08 -0.29 -7.58
N PHE A 181 22.08 0.22 -6.82
CA PHE A 181 22.28 0.67 -5.45
C PHE A 181 22.80 -0.46 -4.55
N ILE A 182 22.18 -1.64 -4.62
CA ILE A 182 22.59 -2.81 -3.80
C ILE A 182 24.02 -3.22 -4.12
N ILE A 183 24.39 -3.30 -5.40
CA ILE A 183 25.75 -3.65 -5.81
C ILE A 183 26.75 -2.64 -5.26
N ILE A 184 26.51 -1.34 -5.46
CA ILE A 184 27.40 -0.28 -4.94
C ILE A 184 27.43 -0.32 -3.41
N GLY A 185 26.27 -0.49 -2.79
CA GLY A 185 26.13 -0.53 -1.35
C GLY A 185 26.93 -1.68 -0.69
N LEU A 186 27.01 -2.85 -1.32
CA LEU A 186 27.81 -3.97 -0.84
C LEU A 186 29.32 -3.63 -0.77
N PHE A 187 29.81 -2.83 -1.71
CA PHE A 187 31.22 -2.38 -1.70
C PHE A 187 31.46 -1.19 -0.80
N ALA A 188 30.45 -0.32 -0.60
CA ALA A 188 30.54 0.88 0.23
C ALA A 188 30.21 0.64 1.70
N PHE A 189 29.66 -0.52 2.04
CA PHE A 189 29.25 -0.89 3.40
C PHE A 189 30.43 -0.94 4.37
N LYS A 190 30.31 -0.27 5.50
CA LYS A 190 31.28 -0.27 6.61
C LYS A 190 30.62 -0.74 7.89
N LEU A 191 31.16 -1.82 8.45
CA LEU A 191 30.60 -2.44 9.65
C LEU A 191 30.70 -1.51 10.88
N ASP A 192 31.76 -0.73 10.97
CA ASP A 192 31.95 0.26 12.04
C ASP A 192 30.87 1.36 12.05
N ILE A 193 30.46 1.83 10.87
CA ILE A 193 29.34 2.78 10.73
C ILE A 193 28.03 2.10 11.16
N PHE A 194 27.78 0.88 10.67
CA PHE A 194 26.56 0.14 10.99
C PHE A 194 26.47 -0.22 12.48
N ALA A 195 27.58 -0.59 13.09
CA ALA A 195 27.62 -0.97 14.50
C ALA A 195 27.63 0.24 15.46
N HIS A 196 27.90 1.44 14.95
CA HIS A 196 27.91 2.66 15.75
C HIS A 196 26.49 2.94 16.27
N GLU A 197 26.37 3.15 17.58
CA GLU A 197 25.06 3.35 18.25
C GLU A 197 24.04 2.27 17.88
N PHE A 198 24.46 1.00 17.86
CA PHE A 198 23.67 -0.13 17.37
C PHE A 198 22.27 -0.22 18.00
N TRP A 199 22.13 0.10 19.28
CA TRP A 199 20.84 0.10 19.98
C TRP A 199 20.21 1.51 20.11
N GLY A 200 20.94 2.56 19.75
CA GLY A 200 20.56 3.96 19.89
C GLY A 200 21.58 4.76 20.72
N SER A 201 21.43 6.09 20.75
CA SER A 201 22.30 6.99 21.51
C SER A 201 21.84 7.05 22.96
N GLY A 202 22.78 6.86 23.90
CA GLY A 202 22.57 7.03 25.35
C GLY A 202 23.13 5.88 26.19
N ALA A 203 23.43 6.18 27.47
CA ALA A 203 23.84 5.18 28.43
C ALA A 203 22.62 4.38 28.90
N GLY A 204 22.58 3.08 28.58
CA GLY A 204 21.56 2.15 29.09
C GLY A 204 20.28 2.11 28.28
N VAL A 205 20.36 1.78 27.00
CA VAL A 205 19.16 1.51 26.16
C VAL A 205 18.37 0.34 26.73
N GLY A 206 17.19 0.62 27.25
CA GLY A 206 16.27 -0.39 27.82
C GLY A 206 15.38 -1.06 26.77
N ILE A 207 14.70 -2.14 27.17
CA ILE A 207 13.74 -2.84 26.32
C ILE A 207 12.61 -1.88 25.84
N GLY A 208 12.20 -0.93 26.69
CA GLY A 208 11.20 0.08 26.36
C GLY A 208 11.63 0.98 25.20
N ASP A 209 12.89 1.38 25.16
CA ASP A 209 13.45 2.22 24.10
C ASP A 209 13.51 1.46 22.77
N VAL A 210 13.94 0.19 22.81
CA VAL A 210 13.92 -0.70 21.64
C VAL A 210 12.50 -0.87 21.11
N LEU A 211 11.53 -1.13 21.99
CA LEU A 211 10.13 -1.29 21.62
C LEU A 211 9.55 -0.01 21.02
N SER A 212 9.88 1.16 21.57
CA SER A 212 9.47 2.46 21.04
C SER A 212 10.01 2.70 19.62
N GLN A 213 11.27 2.39 19.37
CA GLN A 213 11.89 2.48 18.06
C GLN A 213 11.26 1.53 17.06
N VAL A 214 11.07 0.25 17.43
CA VAL A 214 10.38 -0.75 16.59
C VAL A 214 8.97 -0.29 16.26
N LYS A 215 8.23 0.22 17.25
CA LYS A 215 6.88 0.75 17.07
C LYS A 215 6.87 1.93 16.08
N GLY A 216 7.83 2.85 16.19
CA GLY A 216 7.93 4.04 15.33
C GLY A 216 8.11 3.72 13.84
N MET A 217 8.68 2.58 13.49
CA MET A 217 8.91 2.19 12.10
C MET A 217 7.74 1.40 11.46
N MET A 218 6.77 0.91 12.24
CA MET A 218 5.75 -0.03 11.75
C MET A 218 4.87 0.51 10.62
N LEU A 219 4.41 1.77 10.69
CA LEU A 219 3.58 2.34 9.63
C LEU A 219 4.34 2.47 8.31
N VAL A 220 5.64 2.75 8.37
CA VAL A 220 6.50 2.83 7.19
C VAL A 220 6.74 1.44 6.60
N THR A 221 6.94 0.41 7.44
CA THR A 221 7.07 -0.97 6.95
C THR A 221 5.76 -1.48 6.32
N VAL A 222 4.61 -1.11 6.88
CA VAL A 222 3.31 -1.42 6.25
C VAL A 222 3.21 -0.76 4.89
N TRP A 223 3.57 0.52 4.78
CA TRP A 223 3.49 1.28 3.53
C TRP A 223 4.16 0.58 2.35
N VAL A 224 5.37 0.10 2.55
CA VAL A 224 6.16 -0.53 1.48
C VAL A 224 5.68 -1.93 1.08
N PHE A 225 4.74 -2.50 1.83
CA PHE A 225 4.08 -3.77 1.52
C PHE A 225 2.61 -3.61 1.11
N ILE A 226 2.05 -2.39 1.12
CA ILE A 226 0.72 -2.16 0.53
C ILE A 226 0.78 -2.54 -0.95
N GLY A 227 -0.15 -3.41 -1.36
CA GLY A 227 -0.15 -4.03 -2.67
C GLY A 227 0.21 -5.52 -2.64
N VAL A 228 0.61 -6.09 -1.48
CA VAL A 228 0.77 -7.54 -1.32
C VAL A 228 -0.51 -8.30 -1.68
N GLU A 229 -1.66 -7.69 -1.43
CA GLU A 229 -2.99 -8.16 -1.80
C GLU A 229 -3.32 -7.93 -3.29
N GLY A 230 -2.49 -7.21 -4.04
CA GLY A 230 -2.78 -6.78 -5.41
C GLY A 230 -3.16 -7.92 -6.36
N ALA A 231 -2.52 -9.09 -6.23
CA ALA A 231 -2.92 -10.25 -7.00
C ALA A 231 -4.36 -10.71 -6.70
N SER A 232 -4.86 -10.52 -5.46
CA SER A 232 -6.23 -10.89 -5.06
C SER A 232 -7.28 -9.96 -5.66
N VAL A 233 -6.95 -8.71 -5.89
CA VAL A 233 -7.85 -7.73 -6.56
C VAL A 233 -8.12 -8.16 -8.02
N PHE A 234 -7.13 -8.79 -8.67
CA PHE A 234 -7.27 -9.30 -10.04
C PHE A 234 -7.67 -10.77 -10.11
N SER A 235 -8.18 -11.33 -9.04
CA SER A 235 -8.52 -12.76 -8.93
C SER A 235 -9.50 -13.25 -9.98
N GLU A 236 -10.46 -12.43 -10.44
CA GLU A 236 -11.40 -12.76 -11.52
C GLU A 236 -10.70 -12.95 -12.88
N ARG A 237 -9.59 -12.24 -13.10
CA ARG A 237 -8.82 -12.27 -14.34
C ARG A 237 -7.70 -13.31 -14.33
N ALA A 238 -7.46 -13.99 -13.21
CA ALA A 238 -6.44 -15.03 -13.10
C ALA A 238 -6.82 -16.30 -13.86
N ARG A 239 -5.82 -17.02 -14.36
CA ARG A 239 -6.04 -18.35 -14.98
C ARG A 239 -6.61 -19.33 -13.97
N THR A 240 -6.01 -19.39 -12.79
CA THR A 240 -6.46 -20.22 -11.67
C THR A 240 -6.41 -19.43 -10.35
N ARG A 241 -7.24 -19.79 -9.38
CA ARG A 241 -7.19 -19.23 -8.03
C ARG A 241 -5.86 -19.55 -7.31
N ALA A 242 -5.28 -20.70 -7.61
CA ALA A 242 -3.97 -21.10 -7.09
C ALA A 242 -2.86 -20.14 -7.56
N ASP A 243 -2.95 -19.63 -8.80
CA ASP A 243 -1.97 -18.67 -9.33
C ASP A 243 -2.01 -17.33 -8.57
N VAL A 244 -3.19 -16.88 -8.14
CA VAL A 244 -3.33 -15.68 -7.28
C VAL A 244 -2.52 -15.85 -5.99
N GLY A 245 -2.74 -16.97 -5.30
CA GLY A 245 -2.04 -17.25 -4.05
C GLY A 245 -0.52 -17.41 -4.23
N ARG A 246 -0.08 -18.11 -5.27
CA ARG A 246 1.35 -18.27 -5.59
C ARG A 246 1.98 -16.93 -5.95
N ALA A 247 1.31 -16.11 -6.75
CA ALA A 247 1.79 -14.78 -7.13
C ALA A 247 1.99 -13.86 -5.91
N THR A 248 1.07 -13.91 -4.94
CA THR A 248 1.18 -13.15 -3.69
C THR A 248 2.43 -13.52 -2.91
N ILE A 249 2.69 -14.83 -2.71
CA ILE A 249 3.88 -15.29 -1.96
C ILE A 249 5.16 -14.99 -2.73
N LEU A 250 5.22 -15.29 -4.03
CA LEU A 250 6.40 -15.03 -4.86
C LEU A 250 6.70 -13.52 -4.91
N GLY A 251 5.68 -12.69 -5.06
CA GLY A 251 5.82 -11.23 -5.03
C GLY A 251 6.42 -10.76 -3.71
N PHE A 252 5.87 -11.20 -2.59
CA PHE A 252 6.36 -10.84 -1.26
C PHE A 252 7.81 -11.29 -1.04
N LEU A 253 8.13 -12.56 -1.33
CA LEU A 253 9.48 -13.10 -1.17
C LEU A 253 10.52 -12.45 -2.10
N SER A 254 10.10 -11.88 -3.22
CA SER A 254 10.99 -11.11 -4.10
C SER A 254 11.25 -9.70 -3.57
N VAL A 255 10.26 -9.07 -2.95
CA VAL A 255 10.34 -7.67 -2.50
C VAL A 255 11.03 -7.54 -1.14
N LEU A 256 10.76 -8.45 -0.19
CA LEU A 256 11.33 -8.38 1.17
C LEU A 256 12.88 -8.29 1.19
N PRO A 257 13.63 -9.12 0.45
CA PRO A 257 15.10 -9.02 0.44
C PRO A 257 15.60 -7.70 -0.14
N LEU A 258 14.92 -7.13 -1.14
CA LEU A 258 15.27 -5.83 -1.72
C LEU A 258 15.10 -4.70 -0.70
N LEU A 259 13.98 -4.69 0.03
CA LEU A 259 13.71 -3.71 1.08
C LEU A 259 14.73 -3.82 2.22
N LEU A 260 15.04 -5.04 2.66
CA LEU A 260 16.06 -5.29 3.68
C LEU A 260 17.44 -4.82 3.24
N ALA A 261 17.87 -5.20 2.02
CA ALA A 261 19.17 -4.82 1.49
C ALA A 261 19.32 -3.30 1.40
N VAL A 262 18.30 -2.60 0.85
CA VAL A 262 18.33 -1.13 0.77
C VAL A 262 18.50 -0.49 2.14
N ASN A 263 17.79 -0.97 3.16
CA ASN A 263 17.88 -0.40 4.51
C ASN A 263 19.21 -0.70 5.18
N VAL A 264 19.58 -1.97 5.26
CA VAL A 264 20.81 -2.40 5.96
C VAL A 264 22.04 -1.75 5.33
N LEU A 265 22.13 -1.75 3.99
CA LEU A 265 23.25 -1.14 3.29
C LEU A 265 23.32 0.37 3.53
N SER A 266 22.17 1.07 3.53
CA SER A 266 22.14 2.51 3.79
C SER A 266 22.72 2.88 5.18
N TYR A 267 22.41 2.10 6.21
CA TYR A 267 22.95 2.30 7.55
C TYR A 267 24.45 1.98 7.70
N GLY A 268 24.99 1.16 6.81
CA GLY A 268 26.44 0.90 6.75
C GLY A 268 27.21 1.88 5.87
N ILE A 269 26.53 2.75 5.11
CA ILE A 269 27.15 3.77 4.26
C ILE A 269 27.16 5.13 4.98
N VAL A 270 26.04 5.49 5.61
CA VAL A 270 25.84 6.79 6.25
C VAL A 270 25.47 6.59 7.71
N PRO A 271 26.09 7.32 8.65
CA PRO A 271 25.70 7.29 10.06
C PRO A 271 24.20 7.64 10.23
N ARG A 272 23.52 6.95 11.15
CA ARG A 272 22.08 7.13 11.40
C ARG A 272 21.67 8.60 11.57
N SER A 273 22.46 9.35 12.36
CA SER A 273 22.18 10.76 12.67
C SER A 273 22.18 11.68 11.45
N GLU A 274 22.98 11.36 10.44
CA GLU A 274 23.00 12.05 9.16
C GLU A 274 21.93 11.52 8.21
N LEU A 275 21.77 10.20 8.13
CA LEU A 275 20.75 9.54 7.30
C LEU A 275 19.32 10.02 7.64
N ALA A 276 19.04 10.25 8.92
CA ALA A 276 17.78 10.80 9.40
C ALA A 276 17.47 12.24 8.91
N LYS A 277 18.49 13.00 8.49
CA LYS A 277 18.36 14.38 8.00
C LYS A 277 18.20 14.49 6.50
N PHE A 278 18.40 13.40 5.76
CA PHE A 278 18.28 13.43 4.29
C PHE A 278 16.87 13.86 3.87
N GLY A 279 16.79 14.51 2.70
CA GLY A 279 15.51 14.78 2.05
C GLY A 279 15.00 13.58 1.24
N ASP A 280 13.77 13.65 0.76
CA ASP A 280 13.25 12.69 -0.19
C ASP A 280 13.68 13.02 -1.62
N PRO A 281 14.16 12.05 -2.39
CA PRO A 281 14.37 10.63 -2.10
C PRO A 281 15.70 10.35 -1.37
N SER A 282 15.62 9.85 -0.15
CA SER A 282 16.82 9.65 0.69
C SER A 282 17.83 8.64 0.12
N LEU A 283 17.37 7.67 -0.69
CA LEU A 283 18.25 6.72 -1.35
C LEU A 283 19.23 7.41 -2.31
N ALA A 284 18.82 8.54 -2.92
CA ALA A 284 19.71 9.35 -3.77
C ALA A 284 20.86 9.95 -2.95
N GLY A 285 20.57 10.49 -1.75
CA GLY A 285 21.59 11.01 -0.84
C GLY A 285 22.56 9.94 -0.34
N VAL A 286 22.05 8.72 -0.04
CA VAL A 286 22.93 7.60 0.34
C VAL A 286 23.87 7.23 -0.80
N LEU A 287 23.38 7.17 -2.04
CA LEU A 287 24.23 6.88 -3.19
C LEU A 287 25.24 8.00 -3.46
N GLU A 288 24.84 9.26 -3.24
CA GLU A 288 25.74 10.42 -3.33
C GLU A 288 26.88 10.31 -2.32
N ALA A 289 26.59 9.96 -1.07
CA ALA A 289 27.59 9.75 -0.03
C ALA A 289 28.54 8.59 -0.36
N ALA A 290 28.05 7.53 -1.00
CA ALA A 290 28.86 6.36 -1.37
C ALA A 290 29.82 6.63 -2.55
N VAL A 291 29.36 7.35 -3.59
CA VAL A 291 30.03 7.35 -4.89
C VAL A 291 30.02 8.69 -5.64
N GLY A 292 29.54 9.77 -4.98
CA GLY A 292 29.59 11.15 -5.47
C GLY A 292 28.31 11.65 -6.18
N PRO A 293 28.24 12.99 -6.42
CA PRO A 293 26.97 13.71 -6.67
C PRO A 293 26.25 13.35 -7.98
N TRP A 294 26.95 13.03 -9.05
CA TRP A 294 26.32 12.78 -10.35
C TRP A 294 25.37 11.55 -10.33
N ARG A 295 25.60 10.62 -9.41
CA ARG A 295 24.86 9.37 -9.31
C ARG A 295 23.56 9.49 -8.54
N ALA A 296 23.39 10.52 -7.71
CA ALA A 296 22.11 10.89 -7.12
C ALA A 296 21.04 11.15 -8.18
N LYS A 297 21.41 11.80 -9.28
CA LYS A 297 20.51 12.03 -10.43
C LYS A 297 20.03 10.75 -11.08
N PHE A 298 20.87 9.70 -11.12
CA PHE A 298 20.48 8.39 -11.64
C PHE A 298 19.38 7.74 -10.81
N ILE A 299 19.50 7.76 -9.48
CA ILE A 299 18.46 7.26 -8.57
C ILE A 299 17.18 8.09 -8.68
N ALA A 300 17.29 9.41 -8.72
CA ALA A 300 16.14 10.30 -8.88
C ALA A 300 15.39 10.02 -10.20
N LEU A 301 16.10 9.80 -11.30
CA LEU A 301 15.49 9.42 -12.58
C LEU A 301 14.80 8.06 -12.49
N GLY A 302 15.44 7.07 -11.88
CA GLY A 302 14.84 5.74 -11.64
C GLY A 302 13.58 5.82 -10.79
N LEU A 303 13.57 6.66 -9.76
CA LEU A 303 12.39 6.92 -8.95
C LEU A 303 11.28 7.60 -9.75
N ILE A 304 11.58 8.62 -10.57
CA ILE A 304 10.59 9.27 -11.44
C ILE A 304 9.91 8.23 -12.32
N VAL A 305 10.69 7.37 -13.01
CA VAL A 305 10.15 6.28 -13.83
C VAL A 305 9.30 5.32 -12.99
N SER A 306 9.76 4.96 -11.79
CA SER A 306 9.01 4.11 -10.86
C SER A 306 7.67 4.72 -10.48
N LEU A 307 7.65 5.99 -10.09
CA LEU A 307 6.44 6.69 -9.64
C LEU A 307 5.43 6.90 -10.75
N VAL A 308 5.91 7.23 -11.97
CA VAL A 308 5.03 7.34 -13.15
C VAL A 308 4.25 6.05 -13.38
N GLY A 309 4.90 4.89 -13.31
CA GLY A 309 4.20 3.62 -13.47
C GLY A 309 3.37 3.19 -12.27
N ALA A 310 3.84 3.44 -11.06
CA ALA A 310 3.08 3.14 -9.85
C ALA A 310 1.78 3.95 -9.80
N LEU A 311 1.83 5.25 -10.09
CA LEU A 311 0.66 6.12 -10.17
C LEU A 311 -0.36 5.61 -11.18
N LEU A 312 0.08 5.19 -12.38
CA LEU A 312 -0.83 4.62 -13.38
C LEU A 312 -1.54 3.37 -12.84
N SER A 313 -0.78 2.43 -12.29
CA SER A 313 -1.31 1.17 -11.77
C SER A 313 -2.30 1.41 -10.61
N TRP A 314 -1.95 2.29 -9.69
CA TRP A 314 -2.78 2.60 -8.53
C TRP A 314 -4.03 3.39 -8.91
N PHE A 315 -3.96 4.35 -9.84
CA PHE A 315 -5.15 5.07 -10.31
C PHE A 315 -6.14 4.16 -11.03
N LEU A 316 -5.65 3.17 -11.80
CA LEU A 316 -6.51 2.13 -12.38
C LEU A 316 -7.20 1.29 -11.29
N MET A 317 -6.44 0.87 -10.27
CA MET A 317 -6.96 0.05 -9.19
C MET A 317 -7.96 0.81 -8.30
N LEU A 318 -7.74 2.11 -8.06
CA LEU A 318 -8.63 2.97 -7.27
C LEU A 318 -10.08 2.99 -7.79
N ALA A 319 -10.25 3.02 -9.10
CA ALA A 319 -11.57 3.00 -9.71
C ALA A 319 -12.27 1.65 -9.46
N GLU A 320 -11.54 0.54 -9.51
CA GLU A 320 -12.09 -0.80 -9.26
C GLU A 320 -12.42 -1.03 -7.78
N ILE A 321 -11.62 -0.51 -6.85
CA ILE A 321 -11.86 -0.63 -5.40
C ILE A 321 -13.22 -0.05 -5.01
N VAL A 322 -13.70 0.98 -5.70
CA VAL A 322 -15.02 1.60 -5.47
C VAL A 322 -16.11 0.92 -6.28
N ARG A 323 -15.80 0.52 -7.55
CA ARG A 323 -16.79 -0.04 -8.47
C ARG A 323 -17.42 -1.31 -7.94
N VAL A 324 -16.61 -2.25 -7.47
CA VAL A 324 -17.12 -3.58 -7.08
C VAL A 324 -18.04 -3.47 -5.85
N PRO A 325 -17.69 -2.77 -4.74
CA PRO A 325 -18.63 -2.55 -3.65
C PRO A 325 -19.91 -1.80 -4.06
N ALA A 326 -19.83 -0.87 -5.03
CA ALA A 326 -21.00 -0.17 -5.53
C ALA A 326 -21.94 -1.11 -6.33
N GLN A 327 -21.39 -2.03 -7.12
CA GLN A 327 -22.17 -3.06 -7.82
C GLN A 327 -22.81 -4.07 -6.86
N GLU A 328 -22.15 -4.36 -5.75
CA GLU A 328 -22.68 -5.24 -4.70
C GLU A 328 -23.57 -4.52 -3.67
N GLY A 329 -23.82 -3.22 -3.86
CA GLY A 329 -24.73 -2.44 -3.05
C GLY A 329 -24.19 -1.98 -1.70
N LEU A 330 -22.89 -2.03 -1.47
CA LEU A 330 -22.25 -1.47 -0.28
C LEU A 330 -21.91 0.02 -0.44
N MET A 331 -21.82 0.51 -1.67
CA MET A 331 -21.65 1.93 -2.00
C MET A 331 -22.76 2.40 -2.94
N PRO A 332 -23.00 3.73 -3.05
CA PRO A 332 -24.03 4.26 -3.94
C PRO A 332 -23.88 3.75 -5.38
N SER A 333 -24.98 3.33 -6.00
CA SER A 333 -25.01 2.65 -7.30
C SER A 333 -24.39 3.46 -8.44
N PHE A 334 -24.46 4.81 -8.35
CA PHE A 334 -23.87 5.68 -9.38
C PHE A 334 -22.35 5.53 -9.50
N LEU A 335 -21.65 5.11 -8.43
CA LEU A 335 -20.20 4.85 -8.44
C LEU A 335 -19.82 3.58 -9.20
N GLY A 336 -20.76 2.65 -9.34
CA GLY A 336 -20.57 1.41 -10.10
C GLY A 336 -20.75 1.55 -11.62
N ARG A 337 -21.25 2.70 -12.11
CA ARG A 337 -21.56 2.91 -13.54
C ARG A 337 -20.27 3.10 -14.35
N GLY A 338 -20.14 2.26 -15.41
CA GLY A 338 -19.02 2.31 -16.35
C GLY A 338 -19.39 2.99 -17.66
N ASN A 339 -18.38 3.46 -18.42
CA ASN A 339 -18.52 3.87 -19.81
C ASN A 339 -18.53 2.64 -20.76
N ALA A 340 -18.62 2.88 -22.08
CA ALA A 340 -18.57 1.82 -23.09
C ALA A 340 -17.28 0.96 -23.05
N LYS A 341 -16.24 1.40 -22.37
CA LYS A 341 -14.98 0.67 -22.14
C LYS A 341 -14.90 0.03 -20.75
N ALA A 342 -16.01 -0.07 -20.05
CA ALA A 342 -16.15 -0.59 -18.69
C ALA A 342 -15.30 0.14 -17.63
N VAL A 343 -14.91 1.40 -17.89
CA VAL A 343 -14.22 2.24 -16.90
C VAL A 343 -15.26 2.90 -15.99
N PRO A 344 -15.15 2.79 -14.64
CA PRO A 344 -16.10 3.38 -13.70
C PRO A 344 -15.88 4.90 -13.58
N VAL A 345 -16.54 5.66 -14.46
CA VAL A 345 -16.31 7.10 -14.67
C VAL A 345 -16.56 7.91 -13.41
N ASN A 346 -17.68 7.67 -12.73
CA ASN A 346 -18.07 8.44 -11.55
C ASN A 346 -17.13 8.19 -10.36
N ALA A 347 -16.73 6.93 -10.15
CA ALA A 347 -15.74 6.58 -9.13
C ALA A 347 -14.38 7.25 -9.42
N LEU A 348 -13.98 7.28 -10.70
CA LEU A 348 -12.74 7.91 -11.12
C LEU A 348 -12.79 9.44 -10.89
N TRP A 349 -13.88 10.13 -11.27
CA TRP A 349 -14.05 11.57 -11.02
C TRP A 349 -14.03 11.91 -9.54
N LEU A 350 -14.77 11.14 -8.72
CA LEU A 350 -14.76 11.33 -7.26
C LEU A 350 -13.35 11.19 -6.69
N THR A 351 -12.65 10.12 -7.07
CA THR A 351 -11.30 9.85 -6.58
C THR A 351 -10.32 10.95 -6.98
N MET A 352 -10.32 11.35 -8.26
CA MET A 352 -9.41 12.39 -8.75
C MET A 352 -9.73 13.76 -8.16
N GLY A 353 -11.02 14.05 -7.93
CA GLY A 353 -11.43 15.26 -7.22
C GLY A 353 -10.89 15.33 -5.80
N LEU A 354 -10.97 14.21 -5.06
CA LEU A 354 -10.42 14.11 -3.69
C LEU A 354 -8.90 14.20 -3.69
N VAL A 355 -8.21 13.52 -4.60
CA VAL A 355 -6.75 13.63 -4.78
C VAL A 355 -6.36 15.10 -5.03
N ARG A 356 -7.10 15.81 -5.90
CA ARG A 356 -6.85 17.23 -6.19
C ARG A 356 -7.03 18.11 -4.96
N LEU A 357 -8.11 17.94 -4.23
CA LEU A 357 -8.38 18.69 -3.01
C LEU A 357 -7.28 18.45 -1.96
N PHE A 358 -6.84 17.20 -1.82
CA PHE A 358 -5.81 16.85 -0.86
C PHE A 358 -4.42 17.35 -1.27
N LEU A 359 -4.12 17.42 -2.58
CA LEU A 359 -2.92 18.08 -3.09
C LEU A 359 -2.90 19.58 -2.73
N ILE A 360 -4.03 20.26 -2.86
CA ILE A 360 -4.16 21.67 -2.42
C ILE A 360 -3.94 21.77 -0.91
N TRP A 361 -4.54 20.85 -0.15
CA TRP A 361 -4.37 20.83 1.31
C TRP A 361 -2.89 20.63 1.72
N THR A 362 -2.11 19.81 0.99
CA THR A 362 -0.67 19.63 1.28
C THR A 362 0.12 20.93 1.13
N TYR A 363 -0.25 21.79 0.19
CA TYR A 363 0.37 23.11 0.01
C TYR A 363 0.22 23.99 1.25
N PHE A 364 -1.02 24.09 1.77
CA PHE A 364 -1.30 24.95 2.93
C PHE A 364 -0.75 24.40 4.25
N ASN A 365 -0.59 23.10 4.37
CA ASN A 365 -0.18 22.43 5.63
C ASN A 365 1.26 21.93 5.63
N ALA A 366 2.05 22.27 4.60
CA ALA A 366 3.43 21.79 4.42
C ALA A 366 3.57 20.28 4.71
N SER A 367 2.56 19.50 4.29
CA SER A 367 2.53 18.06 4.54
C SER A 367 3.59 17.36 3.71
N THR A 368 4.45 16.61 4.37
CA THR A 368 5.50 15.83 3.73
C THR A 368 4.97 14.47 3.25
N TYR A 369 5.70 13.86 2.32
CA TYR A 369 5.45 12.49 1.87
C TYR A 369 5.24 11.51 3.03
N THR A 370 6.12 11.57 4.06
CA THR A 370 6.06 10.68 5.24
C THR A 370 4.74 10.77 6.01
N ARG A 371 4.18 11.97 6.18
CA ARG A 371 2.87 12.15 6.86
C ARG A 371 1.73 11.51 6.08
N LEU A 372 1.73 11.68 4.76
CA LEU A 372 0.72 11.11 3.87
C LEU A 372 0.73 9.59 3.88
N ILE A 373 1.91 8.98 3.76
CA ILE A 373 2.03 7.52 3.75
C ILE A 373 1.72 6.90 5.11
N SER A 374 2.04 7.58 6.22
CA SER A 374 1.68 7.10 7.55
C SER A 374 0.17 7.08 7.76
N LEU A 375 -0.54 8.12 7.29
CA LEU A 375 -2.00 8.14 7.30
C LEU A 375 -2.59 7.05 6.40
N ALA A 376 -2.07 6.91 5.18
CA ALA A 376 -2.48 5.85 4.25
C ALA A 376 -2.27 4.46 4.86
N SER A 377 -1.11 4.22 5.49
CA SER A 377 -0.82 2.96 6.20
C SER A 377 -1.78 2.71 7.35
N ALA A 378 -2.11 3.72 8.16
CA ALA A 378 -3.04 3.55 9.26
C ALA A 378 -4.46 3.16 8.80
N LEU A 379 -4.90 3.69 7.67
CA LEU A 379 -6.23 3.41 7.10
C LEU A 379 -6.39 1.97 6.59
N ILE A 380 -5.29 1.32 6.13
CA ILE A 380 -5.36 -0.06 5.62
C ILE A 380 -5.27 -1.12 6.73
N LEU A 381 -4.91 -0.75 7.96
CA LEU A 381 -4.70 -1.71 9.05
C LEU A 381 -5.97 -2.50 9.38
N LEU A 382 -7.12 -1.82 9.39
CA LEU A 382 -8.40 -2.47 9.65
C LEU A 382 -8.76 -3.50 8.57
N PRO A 383 -8.73 -3.18 7.26
CA PRO A 383 -8.87 -4.17 6.19
C PRO A 383 -7.98 -5.40 6.32
N TYR A 384 -6.70 -5.21 6.65
CA TYR A 384 -5.76 -6.33 6.81
C TYR A 384 -6.09 -7.20 8.02
N LEU A 385 -6.38 -6.59 9.17
CA LEU A 385 -6.81 -7.30 10.36
C LEU A 385 -8.09 -8.12 10.12
N LEU A 386 -9.09 -7.52 9.46
CA LEU A 386 -10.35 -8.20 9.17
C LEU A 386 -10.17 -9.41 8.26
N SER A 387 -9.26 -9.33 7.28
CA SER A 387 -8.93 -10.46 6.41
C SER A 387 -8.28 -11.60 7.20
N ALA A 388 -7.37 -11.29 8.13
CA ALA A 388 -6.73 -12.30 8.98
C ALA A 388 -7.72 -12.93 9.98
N LEU A 389 -8.58 -12.13 10.59
CA LEU A 389 -9.66 -12.64 11.46
C LEU A 389 -10.66 -13.52 10.70
N PHE A 390 -10.98 -13.17 9.45
CA PHE A 390 -11.83 -14.01 8.62
C PHE A 390 -11.18 -15.36 8.32
N GLN A 391 -9.85 -15.42 8.10
CA GLN A 391 -9.12 -16.68 7.96
C GLN A 391 -9.26 -17.55 9.21
N VAL A 392 -9.18 -16.95 10.42
CA VAL A 392 -9.44 -17.68 11.67
C VAL A 392 -10.86 -18.24 11.70
N LEU A 393 -11.87 -17.42 11.37
CA LEU A 393 -13.27 -17.86 11.35
C LEU A 393 -13.52 -19.00 10.35
N VAL A 394 -12.93 -18.93 9.16
CA VAL A 394 -13.01 -19.99 8.14
C VAL A 394 -12.36 -21.26 8.65
N SER A 395 -11.19 -21.14 9.29
CA SER A 395 -10.48 -22.28 9.86
C SER A 395 -11.29 -22.96 10.98
N LEU A 396 -11.88 -22.22 11.89
CA LEU A 396 -12.69 -22.76 13.00
C LEU A 396 -13.99 -23.40 12.53
N LYS A 397 -14.63 -22.87 11.49
CA LYS A 397 -15.89 -23.42 10.92
C LYS A 397 -15.67 -24.64 10.01
N GLY A 398 -14.44 -24.91 9.60
CA GLY A 398 -14.09 -25.99 8.66
C GLY A 398 -14.19 -27.42 9.24
N GLY A 399 -14.50 -27.60 10.52
CA GLY A 399 -14.65 -28.90 11.19
C GLY A 399 -13.35 -29.73 11.18
N THR A 400 -13.47 -31.05 11.02
CA THR A 400 -12.35 -32.01 11.03
C THR A 400 -11.35 -31.87 9.88
N LYS A 401 -11.65 -31.04 8.87
CA LYS A 401 -10.76 -30.76 7.72
C LYS A 401 -9.87 -29.54 7.92
N VAL A 402 -9.88 -28.91 9.12
CA VAL A 402 -9.03 -27.76 9.42
C VAL A 402 -7.56 -28.18 9.36
N LYS A 403 -6.81 -27.59 8.45
CA LYS A 403 -5.37 -27.72 8.48
C LYS A 403 -4.82 -26.82 9.60
N ALA A 404 -4.11 -27.38 10.56
CA ALA A 404 -3.50 -26.61 11.66
C ALA A 404 -2.72 -25.39 11.14
N PHE A 405 -2.08 -25.51 9.98
CA PHE A 405 -1.38 -24.42 9.32
C PHE A 405 -2.31 -23.23 9.00
N ASP A 406 -3.53 -23.46 8.52
CA ASP A 406 -4.46 -22.39 8.13
C ASP A 406 -4.92 -21.60 9.37
N LEU A 407 -5.10 -22.26 10.49
CA LEU A 407 -5.42 -21.63 11.78
C LEU A 407 -4.20 -20.82 12.30
N VAL A 408 -3.01 -21.40 12.28
CA VAL A 408 -1.77 -20.71 12.72
C VAL A 408 -1.54 -19.44 11.90
N VAL A 409 -1.67 -19.51 10.57
CA VAL A 409 -1.55 -18.36 9.69
C VAL A 409 -2.57 -17.28 10.02
N GLY A 410 -3.84 -17.65 10.25
CA GLY A 410 -4.89 -16.70 10.63
C GLY A 410 -4.62 -16.05 11.99
N VAL A 411 -4.21 -16.84 13.00
CA VAL A 411 -3.91 -16.34 14.36
C VAL A 411 -2.69 -15.40 14.33
N LEU A 412 -1.58 -15.80 13.71
CA LEU A 412 -0.38 -14.97 13.63
C LEU A 412 -0.60 -13.71 12.79
N GLY A 413 -1.37 -13.81 11.68
CA GLY A 413 -1.77 -12.64 10.89
C GLY A 413 -2.65 -11.67 11.68
N SER A 414 -3.58 -12.20 12.50
CA SER A 414 -4.43 -11.38 13.38
C SER A 414 -3.62 -10.73 14.50
N ALA A 415 -2.70 -11.47 15.14
CA ALA A 415 -1.79 -10.93 16.14
C ALA A 415 -0.92 -9.81 15.59
N TYR A 416 -0.39 -9.98 14.38
CA TYR A 416 0.34 -8.93 13.68
C TYR A 416 -0.54 -7.72 13.35
N GLY A 417 -1.76 -7.92 12.87
CA GLY A 417 -2.71 -6.83 12.63
C GLY A 417 -3.04 -6.02 13.90
N LEU A 418 -3.22 -6.70 15.05
CA LEU A 418 -3.40 -6.04 16.34
C LEU A 418 -2.14 -5.30 16.81
N TRP A 419 -0.97 -5.89 16.61
CA TRP A 419 0.32 -5.22 16.85
C TRP A 419 0.45 -3.94 16.04
N LEU A 420 0.09 -3.96 14.75
CA LEU A 420 0.14 -2.79 13.89
C LEU A 420 -0.83 -1.68 14.35
N LEU A 421 -2.04 -2.02 14.79
CA LEU A 421 -2.97 -1.05 15.38
C LEU A 421 -2.39 -0.41 16.65
N TYR A 422 -1.77 -1.21 17.52
CA TYR A 422 -1.07 -0.67 18.69
C TYR A 422 0.10 0.22 18.29
N ALA A 423 0.90 -0.22 17.32
CA ALA A 423 2.08 0.51 16.85
C ALA A 423 1.74 1.82 16.12
N ALA A 424 0.61 1.89 15.42
CA ALA A 424 0.14 3.10 14.78
C ALA A 424 -0.04 4.27 15.77
N GLY A 425 -0.33 3.96 17.02
CA GLY A 425 -0.52 4.95 18.06
C GLY A 425 -1.87 5.65 18.00
N LEU A 426 -2.22 6.29 19.12
CA LEU A 426 -3.55 6.88 19.32
C LEU A 426 -3.88 7.96 18.28
N VAL A 427 -2.91 8.81 17.92
CA VAL A 427 -3.15 9.94 17.01
C VAL A 427 -3.59 9.46 15.62
N TYR A 428 -2.87 8.49 15.03
CA TYR A 428 -3.27 7.96 13.73
C TYR A 428 -4.58 7.20 13.78
N LEU A 429 -4.85 6.46 14.88
CA LEU A 429 -6.13 5.77 15.07
C LEU A 429 -7.31 6.76 15.20
N LEU A 430 -7.08 7.91 15.81
CA LEU A 430 -8.09 8.97 15.89
C LEU A 430 -8.32 9.64 14.53
N TYR A 431 -7.27 9.91 13.76
CA TYR A 431 -7.41 10.40 12.38
C TYR A 431 -8.18 9.39 11.52
N THR A 432 -7.84 8.11 11.61
CA THR A 432 -8.58 7.08 10.86
C THR A 432 -10.05 7.03 11.24
N ALA A 433 -10.42 7.21 12.52
CA ALA A 433 -11.80 7.26 12.95
C ALA A 433 -12.59 8.39 12.28
N ILE A 434 -12.00 9.59 12.11
CA ILE A 434 -12.61 10.70 11.37
C ILE A 434 -12.93 10.27 9.94
N PHE A 435 -11.94 9.70 9.25
CA PHE A 435 -12.10 9.27 7.85
C PHE A 435 -13.11 8.14 7.69
N TYR A 436 -13.21 7.21 8.65
CA TYR A 436 -14.21 6.15 8.62
C TYR A 436 -15.63 6.70 8.83
N VAL A 437 -15.81 7.68 9.74
CA VAL A 437 -17.12 8.34 9.96
C VAL A 437 -17.56 9.10 8.71
N LEU A 438 -16.64 9.75 7.99
CA LEU A 438 -16.94 10.43 6.72
C LEU A 438 -17.46 9.46 5.63
N GLY A 439 -17.25 8.17 5.78
CA GLY A 439 -17.82 7.14 4.90
C GLY A 439 -19.27 6.80 5.19
N LEU A 440 -19.75 6.99 6.42
CA LEU A 440 -21.10 6.57 6.81
C LEU A 440 -22.22 7.16 5.94
N PRO A 441 -22.20 8.43 5.51
CA PRO A 441 -23.20 8.96 4.57
C PRO A 441 -23.29 8.15 3.26
N PHE A 442 -22.17 7.67 2.72
CA PHE A 442 -22.15 6.85 1.51
C PHE A 442 -22.78 5.47 1.77
N TYR A 443 -22.48 4.86 2.91
CA TYR A 443 -23.11 3.60 3.31
C TYR A 443 -24.61 3.76 3.51
N ILE A 444 -25.05 4.79 4.24
CA ILE A 444 -26.48 5.10 4.47
C ILE A 444 -27.19 5.30 3.14
N TRP A 445 -26.58 6.04 2.20
CA TRP A 445 -27.13 6.24 0.87
C TRP A 445 -27.32 4.92 0.12
N ALA A 446 -26.29 4.09 0.05
CA ALA A 446 -26.34 2.79 -0.59
C ALA A 446 -27.45 1.88 -0.03
N ARG A 447 -27.57 1.81 1.30
CA ARG A 447 -28.60 1.01 1.98
C ARG A 447 -30.02 1.52 1.71
N ARG A 448 -30.20 2.84 1.63
CA ARG A 448 -31.49 3.46 1.28
C ARG A 448 -31.88 3.21 -0.17
N GLU A 449 -30.93 3.24 -1.12
CA GLU A 449 -31.17 2.88 -2.52
C GLU A 449 -31.74 1.45 -2.64
N GLN A 450 -31.23 0.52 -1.82
CA GLN A 450 -31.66 -0.89 -1.82
C GLN A 450 -32.95 -1.11 -0.99
N LYS A 451 -33.44 -0.09 -0.31
CA LYS A 451 -34.62 -0.20 0.58
C LYS A 451 -34.45 -1.23 1.70
N VAL A 452 -33.22 -1.42 2.20
CA VAL A 452 -32.94 -2.34 3.31
C VAL A 452 -32.61 -1.58 4.57
N LYS A 453 -32.67 -2.29 5.72
CA LYS A 453 -32.31 -1.71 7.01
C LYS A 453 -30.87 -1.17 6.96
N VAL A 454 -30.66 0.07 7.41
CA VAL A 454 -29.35 0.74 7.34
C VAL A 454 -28.36 0.11 8.31
N PHE A 455 -28.73 -0.01 9.59
CA PHE A 455 -27.90 -0.58 10.63
C PHE A 455 -28.66 -1.64 11.45
N SER A 456 -28.00 -2.74 11.74
CA SER A 456 -28.43 -3.69 12.77
C SER A 456 -28.13 -3.13 14.18
N THR A 457 -28.67 -3.77 15.23
CA THR A 457 -28.42 -3.33 16.61
C THR A 457 -26.93 -3.38 16.98
N ALA A 458 -26.21 -4.40 16.52
CA ALA A 458 -24.77 -4.51 16.75
C ALA A 458 -23.96 -3.44 15.99
N GLU A 459 -24.37 -3.11 14.77
CA GLU A 459 -23.70 -2.09 13.94
C GLU A 459 -23.86 -0.69 14.54
N TRP A 460 -24.98 -0.38 15.20
CA TRP A 460 -25.13 0.87 15.94
C TRP A 460 -24.07 1.07 17.01
N GLY A 461 -23.65 -0.01 17.70
CA GLY A 461 -22.54 0.03 18.65
C GLY A 461 -21.21 0.44 17.99
N LEU A 462 -20.91 -0.11 16.80
CA LEU A 462 -19.71 0.26 16.03
C LEU A 462 -19.77 1.71 15.56
N VAL A 463 -20.91 2.15 15.02
CA VAL A 463 -21.12 3.54 14.58
C VAL A 463 -20.94 4.51 15.74
N ALA A 464 -21.52 4.23 16.90
CA ALA A 464 -21.36 5.04 18.10
C ALA A 464 -19.91 5.13 18.55
N LEU A 465 -19.17 4.01 18.56
CA LEU A 465 -17.76 3.97 18.93
C LEU A 465 -16.89 4.79 17.99
N PHE A 466 -17.04 4.63 16.66
CA PHE A 466 -16.27 5.41 15.68
C PHE A 466 -16.63 6.89 15.74
N SER A 467 -17.93 7.23 15.91
CA SER A 467 -18.37 8.60 16.03
C SER A 467 -17.84 9.30 17.29
N ALA A 468 -17.86 8.61 18.44
CA ALA A 468 -17.30 9.13 19.69
C ALA A 468 -15.79 9.40 19.57
N LYS A 469 -15.03 8.44 18.99
CA LYS A 469 -13.59 8.64 18.73
C LYS A 469 -13.34 9.78 17.75
N SER A 470 -14.16 9.93 16.70
CA SER A 470 -14.06 11.01 15.74
C SER A 470 -14.32 12.38 16.40
N VAL A 471 -15.37 12.51 17.23
CA VAL A 471 -15.63 13.74 17.98
C VAL A 471 -14.47 14.08 18.91
N TYR A 472 -13.95 13.11 19.65
CA TYR A 472 -12.78 13.30 20.52
C TYR A 472 -11.56 13.74 19.70
N ALA A 473 -11.32 13.15 18.52
CA ALA A 473 -10.23 13.52 17.63
C ALA A 473 -10.35 14.97 17.13
N VAL A 474 -11.55 15.37 16.67
CA VAL A 474 -11.83 16.75 16.20
C VAL A 474 -11.66 17.75 17.34
N TYR A 475 -12.18 17.44 18.53
CA TYR A 475 -11.99 18.28 19.72
C TYR A 475 -10.51 18.42 20.07
N GLY A 476 -9.75 17.33 20.10
CA GLY A 476 -8.32 17.35 20.40
C GLY A 476 -7.48 18.14 19.38
N LEU A 477 -7.88 18.10 18.09
CA LEU A 477 -7.27 18.92 17.04
C LEU A 477 -7.60 20.40 17.22
N ALA A 478 -8.86 20.73 17.48
CA ALA A 478 -9.32 22.11 17.65
C ALA A 478 -8.70 22.80 18.87
N THR A 479 -8.46 22.04 19.95
CA THR A 479 -7.82 22.52 21.19
C THR A 479 -6.30 22.47 21.16
N GLY A 480 -5.68 21.91 20.12
CA GLY A 480 -4.23 21.68 20.04
C GLY A 480 -3.71 20.61 21.01
N ALA A 481 -4.61 19.86 21.68
CA ALA A 481 -4.25 18.74 22.55
C ALA A 481 -3.68 17.54 21.77
N LEU A 482 -4.11 17.37 20.54
CA LEU A 482 -3.62 16.39 19.57
C LEU A 482 -2.83 17.15 18.50
N SER A 483 -1.51 17.28 18.67
CA SER A 483 -0.62 17.79 17.63
C SER A 483 0.34 16.68 17.19
N TYR A 484 0.56 16.58 15.88
CA TYR A 484 1.51 15.64 15.30
C TYR A 484 2.93 15.82 15.86
N ASP A 485 3.32 17.07 16.10
CA ASP A 485 4.68 17.42 16.52
C ASP A 485 5.01 16.99 17.96
N ARG A 486 4.01 16.80 18.83
CA ARG A 486 4.22 16.27 20.18
C ARG A 486 4.47 14.75 20.22
N CYS A 487 4.07 14.02 19.18
CA CYS A 487 4.22 12.56 19.13
C CYS A 487 5.52 12.13 18.44
N SER A 488 6.20 13.03 17.75
CA SER A 488 7.48 12.78 17.07
C SER A 488 8.70 13.11 17.90
N GLN A 489 8.54 13.75 19.07
CA GLN A 489 9.62 13.94 20.02
C GLN A 489 9.64 12.75 21.00
N PRO A 490 10.79 12.07 21.16
CA PRO A 490 10.96 11.15 22.27
C PRO A 490 10.76 11.96 23.56
N SER A 491 9.96 11.44 24.49
CA SER A 491 9.79 11.98 25.84
C SER A 491 11.19 12.18 26.41
N SER A 492 11.56 13.45 26.58
CA SER A 492 12.76 13.90 27.27
C SER A 492 12.84 13.33 28.68
#